data_a3f58356477cde6688e559c9900ba379
#
_entry.id   a3f58356477cde6688e559c9900ba379
#
_cell.length_a   1.000
_cell.length_b   1.000
_cell.length_c   1.000
_cell.angle_alpha   90.00
_cell.angle_beta   90.00
_cell.angle_gamma   90.00
#
_symmetry.space_group_name_H-M   'P 1'
#
loop_
_entity.id
_entity.type
_entity.pdbx_description
1 polymer ?
#
loop_
_entity_poly.entity_id
_entity_poly.type
_entity_poly.pdbx_seq_one_letter_code
_entity_poly.pdbx_strand_id
1 'polypeptide(L)'
;MRKQGLQIAGFAAVVAAIQLATFLTGNVYHLTQLTMSAYYSLVVLGLCILTGYAGQISIGHAGFFAIGGYLSALLTTHNFSAHGGRVVSGLAAMGILARRPDLYGGELLTVHPWPACILAVFAAVAVAYAIGGPVLKLKGHYLAMATLGFGIIVYRIVLGTELVGAADGIYDVPAFPLLPGIAVSGKSSLRVMNYYVAWGFVILGMVFLMNLVRSRVGRALASIHGAEDAAEAMGIPTARYKLKIFVVSAAFAAVAGVLLTHYNGGIGPSESSVMKSVRYLAIVAIGGMANLWGALFMSLILNYLSLRGYFGSFDDAVFGVILILIMLFAHEGLLRRQLLDQIRGAVIRRGGGDDP
;
A
#
# COMPACT_ATOMS: atom_id res chain seq x y z
N MET A 1 -6.16 15.37 19.99
CA MET A 1 -6.56 13.96 20.12
C MET A 1 -8.05 13.76 19.86
N ARG A 2 -8.97 14.51 20.51
CA ARG A 2 -10.44 14.34 20.35
C ARG A 2 -10.96 14.48 18.90
N LYS A 3 -10.46 15.44 18.11
CA LYS A 3 -10.85 15.62 16.70
C LYS A 3 -10.41 14.49 15.76
N GLN A 4 -9.24 13.88 16.04
CA GLN A 4 -8.77 12.73 15.23
C GLN A 4 -9.59 11.47 15.52
N GLY A 5 -9.87 11.20 16.82
CA GLY A 5 -10.73 10.08 17.18
C GLY A 5 -12.10 10.17 16.50
N LEU A 6 -12.67 11.39 16.41
CA LEU A 6 -13.95 11.60 15.74
C LEU A 6 -13.86 11.34 14.22
N GLN A 7 -12.76 11.77 13.55
CA GLN A 7 -12.54 11.51 12.12
C GLN A 7 -12.39 10.02 11.83
N ILE A 8 -11.62 9.30 12.66
CA ILE A 8 -11.40 7.85 12.51
C ILE A 8 -12.68 7.08 12.79
N ALA A 9 -13.43 7.47 13.84
CA ALA A 9 -14.73 6.87 14.16
C ALA A 9 -15.74 7.11 13.04
N GLY A 10 -15.78 8.34 12.47
CA GLY A 10 -16.60 8.65 11.32
C GLY A 10 -16.24 7.80 10.09
N PHE A 11 -14.95 7.60 9.83
CA PHE A 11 -14.51 6.74 8.74
C PHE A 11 -14.87 5.26 8.97
N ALA A 12 -14.68 4.74 10.19
CA ALA A 12 -15.11 3.40 10.55
C ALA A 12 -16.63 3.21 10.38
N ALA A 13 -17.41 4.23 10.72
CA ALA A 13 -18.86 4.23 10.50
C ALA A 13 -19.20 4.19 8.99
N VAL A 14 -18.48 4.93 8.14
CA VAL A 14 -18.64 4.85 6.68
C VAL A 14 -18.31 3.46 6.15
N VAL A 15 -17.22 2.84 6.61
CA VAL A 15 -16.86 1.46 6.25
C VAL A 15 -17.98 0.48 6.62
N ALA A 16 -18.56 0.60 7.81
CA ALA A 16 -19.67 -0.23 8.24
C ALA A 16 -20.95 0.05 7.44
N ALA A 17 -21.24 1.32 7.13
CA ALA A 17 -22.40 1.70 6.31
C ALA A 17 -22.32 1.15 4.88
N ILE A 18 -21.14 1.16 4.26
CA ILE A 18 -20.92 0.55 2.93
C ILE A 18 -21.20 -0.96 2.97
N GLN A 19 -20.72 -1.67 4.00
CA GLN A 19 -20.99 -3.10 4.17
C GLN A 19 -22.48 -3.35 4.35
N LEU A 20 -23.18 -2.56 5.15
CA LEU A 20 -24.63 -2.68 5.34
C LEU A 20 -25.40 -2.43 4.02
N ALA A 21 -25.00 -1.41 3.25
CA ALA A 21 -25.59 -1.12 1.95
C ALA A 21 -25.39 -2.27 0.95
N THR A 22 -24.18 -2.86 0.90
CA THR A 22 -23.92 -4.03 0.03
C THR A 22 -24.71 -5.28 0.45
N PHE A 23 -24.96 -5.44 1.74
CA PHE A 23 -25.81 -6.52 2.25
C PHE A 23 -27.27 -6.32 1.87
N LEU A 24 -27.81 -5.11 2.04
CA LEU A 24 -29.20 -4.76 1.70
C LEU A 24 -29.48 -4.86 0.19
N THR A 25 -28.49 -4.54 -0.65
CA THR A 25 -28.62 -4.62 -2.12
C THR A 25 -28.36 -6.02 -2.68
N GLY A 26 -27.94 -6.99 -1.85
CA GLY A 26 -27.59 -8.36 -2.27
C GLY A 26 -26.28 -8.45 -3.08
N ASN A 27 -25.59 -7.32 -3.31
CA ASN A 27 -24.41 -7.23 -4.18
C ASN A 27 -23.10 -7.42 -3.41
N VAL A 28 -22.96 -8.53 -2.68
CA VAL A 28 -21.83 -8.81 -1.79
C VAL A 28 -20.47 -8.88 -2.53
N TYR A 29 -20.47 -9.09 -3.85
CA TYR A 29 -19.22 -9.12 -4.63
C TYR A 29 -18.45 -7.79 -4.65
N HIS A 30 -19.12 -6.65 -4.44
CA HIS A 30 -18.46 -5.34 -4.29
C HIS A 30 -17.45 -5.31 -3.13
N LEU A 31 -17.69 -6.11 -2.08
CA LEU A 31 -16.79 -6.20 -0.95
C LEU A 31 -15.40 -6.75 -1.34
N THR A 32 -15.34 -7.62 -2.37
CA THR A 32 -14.05 -8.13 -2.88
C THR A 32 -13.21 -7.01 -3.46
N GLN A 33 -13.76 -6.18 -4.34
CA GLN A 33 -13.04 -5.05 -4.94
C GLN A 33 -12.69 -4.00 -3.88
N LEU A 34 -13.58 -3.74 -2.93
CA LEU A 34 -13.31 -2.82 -1.82
C LEU A 34 -12.21 -3.33 -0.88
N THR A 35 -12.11 -4.63 -0.66
CA THR A 35 -11.02 -5.26 0.11
C THR A 35 -9.69 -5.10 -0.61
N MET A 36 -9.63 -5.38 -1.92
CA MET A 36 -8.43 -5.15 -2.72
C MET A 36 -8.04 -3.68 -2.77
N SER A 37 -9.02 -2.78 -2.93
CA SER A 37 -8.80 -1.33 -2.90
C SER A 37 -8.23 -0.87 -1.56
N ALA A 38 -8.63 -1.48 -0.44
CA ALA A 38 -8.08 -1.19 0.88
C ALA A 38 -6.58 -1.55 0.96
N TYR A 39 -6.17 -2.70 0.44
CA TYR A 39 -4.75 -3.08 0.40
C TYR A 39 -3.93 -2.16 -0.50
N TYR A 40 -4.42 -1.80 -1.69
CA TYR A 40 -3.76 -0.79 -2.52
C TYR A 40 -3.71 0.58 -1.85
N SER A 41 -4.71 0.95 -1.06
CA SER A 41 -4.70 2.21 -0.30
C SER A 41 -3.58 2.27 0.74
N LEU A 42 -3.13 1.15 1.31
CA LEU A 42 -1.95 1.13 2.19
C LEU A 42 -0.69 1.58 1.45
N VAL A 43 -0.49 1.14 0.20
CA VAL A 43 0.65 1.59 -0.63
C VAL A 43 0.56 3.09 -0.88
N VAL A 44 -0.62 3.55 -1.28
CA VAL A 44 -0.87 4.97 -1.57
C VAL A 44 -0.65 5.85 -0.34
N LEU A 45 -1.08 5.42 0.85
CA LEU A 45 -0.84 6.13 2.11
C LEU A 45 0.65 6.20 2.46
N GLY A 46 1.39 5.08 2.29
CA GLY A 46 2.84 5.05 2.46
C GLY A 46 3.54 5.99 1.48
N LEU A 47 3.13 6.01 0.21
CA LEU A 47 3.69 6.90 -0.79
C LEU A 47 3.30 8.37 -0.54
N CYS A 48 2.08 8.65 -0.06
CA CYS A 48 1.61 9.99 0.27
C CYS A 48 2.48 10.66 1.34
N ILE A 49 2.93 9.93 2.36
CA ILE A 49 3.82 10.52 3.38
C ILE A 49 5.22 10.79 2.82
N LEU A 50 5.70 9.97 1.91
CA LEU A 50 6.99 10.16 1.26
C LEU A 50 6.98 11.35 0.30
N THR A 51 6.02 11.40 -0.61
CA THR A 51 5.94 12.47 -1.62
C THR A 51 5.43 13.77 -1.02
N GLY A 52 4.38 13.72 -0.21
CA GLY A 52 3.69 14.91 0.28
C GLY A 52 4.34 15.59 1.47
N TYR A 53 4.98 14.83 2.36
CA TYR A 53 5.60 15.41 3.57
C TYR A 53 7.12 15.47 3.50
N ALA A 54 7.78 14.55 2.79
CA ALA A 54 9.23 14.58 2.62
C ALA A 54 9.68 15.18 1.27
N GLY A 55 8.75 15.48 0.36
CA GLY A 55 9.05 16.04 -0.96
C GLY A 55 9.78 15.08 -1.89
N GLN A 56 9.70 13.76 -1.63
CA GLN A 56 10.45 12.74 -2.38
C GLN A 56 9.55 12.00 -3.35
N ILE A 57 9.69 12.27 -4.64
CA ILE A 57 8.96 11.57 -5.69
C ILE A 57 9.62 10.20 -5.90
N SER A 58 8.84 9.11 -5.74
CA SER A 58 9.29 7.74 -5.96
C SER A 58 8.35 6.99 -6.90
N ILE A 59 8.92 6.38 -7.95
CA ILE A 59 8.20 5.58 -8.95
C ILE A 59 8.58 4.09 -8.83
N GLY A 60 9.06 3.65 -7.66
CA GLY A 60 9.51 2.28 -7.41
C GLY A 60 8.67 1.50 -6.40
N HIS A 61 7.53 2.02 -5.93
CA HIS A 61 6.78 1.43 -4.82
C HIS A 61 6.11 0.09 -5.17
N ALA A 62 5.78 -0.16 -6.45
CA ALA A 62 5.35 -1.48 -6.91
C ALA A 62 6.45 -2.54 -6.73
N GLY A 63 7.73 -2.15 -6.78
CA GLY A 63 8.85 -3.03 -6.46
C GLY A 63 8.85 -3.50 -5.01
N PHE A 64 8.62 -2.61 -4.05
CA PHE A 64 8.52 -3.00 -2.62
C PHE A 64 7.27 -3.82 -2.33
N PHE A 65 6.16 -3.50 -2.98
CA PHE A 65 4.95 -4.32 -2.94
C PHE A 65 5.22 -5.74 -3.44
N ALA A 66 5.90 -5.86 -4.58
CA ALA A 66 6.27 -7.13 -5.17
C ALA A 66 7.24 -7.92 -4.28
N ILE A 67 8.29 -7.30 -3.73
CA ILE A 67 9.21 -7.97 -2.79
C ILE A 67 8.43 -8.56 -1.61
N GLY A 68 7.51 -7.80 -1.01
CA GLY A 68 6.66 -8.29 0.07
C GLY A 68 5.81 -9.48 -0.36
N GLY A 69 5.04 -9.32 -1.43
CA GLY A 69 4.12 -10.35 -1.93
C GLY A 69 4.82 -11.61 -2.42
N TYR A 70 5.82 -11.46 -3.28
CA TYR A 70 6.53 -12.61 -3.86
C TYR A 70 7.35 -13.38 -2.84
N LEU A 71 8.05 -12.71 -1.93
CA LEU A 71 8.82 -13.40 -0.90
C LEU A 71 7.91 -14.15 0.08
N SER A 72 6.78 -13.55 0.46
CA SER A 72 5.79 -14.24 1.28
C SER A 72 5.18 -15.43 0.55
N ALA A 73 4.82 -15.28 -0.74
CA ALA A 73 4.30 -16.35 -1.57
C ALA A 73 5.31 -17.50 -1.69
N LEU A 74 6.56 -17.18 -2.06
CA LEU A 74 7.63 -18.17 -2.21
C LEU A 74 7.84 -18.99 -0.94
N LEU A 75 7.93 -18.32 0.22
CA LEU A 75 8.16 -19.01 1.50
C LEU A 75 6.99 -19.91 1.91
N THR A 76 5.76 -19.53 1.54
CA THR A 76 4.55 -20.27 1.93
C THR A 76 4.10 -21.33 0.91
N THR A 77 4.68 -21.34 -0.30
CA THR A 77 4.38 -22.35 -1.33
C THR A 77 5.53 -23.32 -1.57
N HIS A 78 6.78 -22.89 -1.33
CA HIS A 78 7.95 -23.75 -1.57
C HIS A 78 7.99 -24.93 -0.59
N ASN A 79 8.21 -26.12 -1.14
CA ASN A 79 8.30 -27.37 -0.35
C ASN A 79 9.71 -27.59 0.19
N PHE A 80 9.89 -27.46 1.50
CA PHE A 80 11.16 -27.69 2.18
C PHE A 80 11.40 -29.16 2.56
N SER A 81 10.45 -30.06 2.33
CA SER A 81 10.59 -31.48 2.69
C SER A 81 11.74 -32.16 1.94
N ALA A 82 12.05 -31.73 0.70
CA ALA A 82 13.15 -32.25 -0.10
C ALA A 82 14.55 -31.94 0.47
N HIS A 83 14.67 -30.97 1.34
CA HIS A 83 15.93 -30.53 1.96
C HIS A 83 16.07 -31.08 3.40
N GLY A 84 15.74 -32.35 3.60
CA GLY A 84 15.81 -33.03 4.89
C GLY A 84 17.19 -32.87 5.57
N GLY A 85 17.23 -32.01 6.61
CA GLY A 85 18.45 -31.75 7.40
C GLY A 85 18.10 -31.28 8.81
N ARG A 86 19.12 -31.26 9.71
CA ARG A 86 18.94 -30.77 11.10
C ARG A 86 18.35 -29.37 11.19
N VAL A 87 18.59 -28.53 10.17
CA VAL A 87 18.02 -27.14 10.10
C VAL A 87 16.51 -27.20 9.88
N VAL A 88 16.03 -28.02 8.95
CA VAL A 88 14.60 -28.15 8.64
C VAL A 88 13.84 -28.74 9.84
N SER A 89 14.40 -29.78 10.49
CA SER A 89 13.79 -30.36 11.68
C SER A 89 13.79 -29.38 12.86
N GLY A 90 14.82 -28.56 13.03
CA GLY A 90 14.89 -27.51 14.05
C GLY A 90 13.85 -26.40 13.82
N LEU A 91 13.69 -25.93 12.57
CA LEU A 91 12.69 -24.93 12.19
C LEU A 91 11.25 -25.47 12.35
N ALA A 92 11.04 -26.76 12.06
CA ALA A 92 9.76 -27.42 12.29
C ALA A 92 9.44 -27.54 13.78
N ALA A 93 10.42 -27.87 14.62
CA ALA A 93 10.27 -27.93 16.07
C ALA A 93 9.96 -26.55 16.70
N MET A 94 10.46 -25.45 16.09
CA MET A 94 10.17 -24.07 16.51
C MET A 94 8.80 -23.57 16.02
N GLY A 95 8.00 -24.38 15.30
CA GLY A 95 6.72 -23.98 14.75
C GLY A 95 6.80 -22.98 13.58
N ILE A 96 7.99 -22.77 13.01
CA ILE A 96 8.20 -21.90 11.84
C ILE A 96 7.72 -22.58 10.57
N LEU A 97 7.83 -23.92 10.49
CA LEU A 97 7.33 -24.72 9.38
C LEU A 97 5.98 -25.35 9.75
N ALA A 98 5.03 -25.24 8.80
CA ALA A 98 3.71 -25.86 8.90
C ALA A 98 3.58 -26.97 7.86
N ARG A 99 2.97 -28.10 8.25
CA ARG A 99 2.59 -29.15 7.31
C ARG A 99 1.28 -28.78 6.64
N ARG A 100 1.24 -28.85 5.33
CA ARG A 100 0.07 -28.60 4.51
C ARG A 100 -0.20 -29.82 3.61
N PRO A 101 -1.43 -30.29 3.50
CA PRO A 101 -1.77 -31.31 2.50
C PRO A 101 -1.60 -30.73 1.10
N ASP A 102 -0.94 -31.49 0.23
CA ASP A 102 -0.84 -31.18 -1.20
C ASP A 102 -2.16 -31.56 -1.91
N LEU A 103 -2.42 -30.93 -3.06
CA LEU A 103 -3.55 -31.27 -3.93
C LEU A 103 -3.52 -32.73 -4.41
N TYR A 104 -2.33 -33.35 -4.44
CA TYR A 104 -2.12 -34.73 -4.87
C TYR A 104 -2.00 -35.73 -3.70
N GLY A 105 -2.33 -35.34 -2.47
CA GLY A 105 -2.33 -36.21 -1.31
C GLY A 105 -0.97 -36.36 -0.61
N GLY A 106 0.05 -35.59 -1.01
CA GLY A 106 1.34 -35.49 -0.31
C GLY A 106 1.30 -34.50 0.85
N GLU A 107 2.31 -34.51 1.71
CA GLU A 107 2.54 -33.48 2.73
C GLU A 107 3.59 -32.49 2.25
N LEU A 108 3.23 -31.22 2.13
CA LEU A 108 4.14 -30.11 1.89
C LEU A 108 4.60 -29.54 3.23
N LEU A 109 5.89 -29.35 3.39
CA LEU A 109 6.46 -28.63 4.53
C LEU A 109 6.79 -27.21 4.08
N THR A 110 5.98 -26.24 4.47
CA THR A 110 6.11 -24.84 4.05
C THR A 110 6.29 -23.92 5.25
N VAL A 111 6.79 -22.71 5.04
CA VAL A 111 6.91 -21.71 6.12
C VAL A 111 5.52 -21.25 6.53
N HIS A 112 5.28 -21.14 7.83
CA HIS A 112 4.02 -20.58 8.35
C HIS A 112 3.86 -19.10 7.89
N PRO A 113 2.66 -18.63 7.52
CA PRO A 113 2.45 -17.29 6.98
C PRO A 113 2.98 -16.14 7.85
N TRP A 114 2.96 -16.23 9.18
CA TRP A 114 3.49 -15.19 10.07
C TRP A 114 5.01 -14.96 9.95
N PRO A 115 5.88 -15.98 10.10
CA PRO A 115 7.30 -15.82 9.81
C PRO A 115 7.58 -15.39 8.38
N ALA A 116 6.82 -15.90 7.39
CA ALA A 116 6.98 -15.51 6.00
C ALA A 116 6.67 -14.00 5.81
N CYS A 117 5.61 -13.48 6.43
CA CYS A 117 5.27 -12.06 6.43
C CYS A 117 6.39 -11.21 7.04
N ILE A 118 6.87 -11.59 8.23
CA ILE A 118 7.93 -10.85 8.93
C ILE A 118 9.21 -10.81 8.08
N LEU A 119 9.61 -11.95 7.51
CA LEU A 119 10.79 -12.01 6.64
C LEU A 119 10.62 -11.22 5.35
N ALA A 120 9.43 -11.25 4.73
CA ALA A 120 9.13 -10.50 3.53
C ALA A 120 9.17 -8.99 3.76
N VAL A 121 8.55 -8.52 4.84
CA VAL A 121 8.58 -7.10 5.21
C VAL A 121 9.99 -6.67 5.61
N PHE A 122 10.70 -7.50 6.38
CA PHE A 122 12.09 -7.21 6.76
C PHE A 122 13.01 -7.13 5.53
N ALA A 123 12.87 -8.04 4.55
CA ALA A 123 13.63 -7.99 3.31
C ALA A 123 13.34 -6.70 2.52
N ALA A 124 12.06 -6.32 2.38
CA ALA A 124 11.69 -5.07 1.73
C ALA A 124 12.27 -3.84 2.44
N VAL A 125 12.24 -3.82 3.77
CA VAL A 125 12.85 -2.78 4.61
C VAL A 125 14.37 -2.74 4.44
N ALA A 126 15.05 -3.90 4.44
CA ALA A 126 16.49 -3.99 4.23
C ALA A 126 16.90 -3.48 2.84
N VAL A 127 16.16 -3.87 1.80
CA VAL A 127 16.36 -3.37 0.43
C VAL A 127 16.11 -1.87 0.36
N ALA A 128 15.04 -1.37 0.98
CA ALA A 128 14.75 0.06 1.04
C ALA A 128 15.84 0.83 1.77
N TYR A 129 16.38 0.31 2.85
CA TYR A 129 17.49 0.92 3.58
C TYR A 129 18.78 0.94 2.76
N ALA A 130 19.13 -0.19 2.12
CA ALA A 130 20.34 -0.32 1.31
C ALA A 130 20.31 0.60 0.08
N ILE A 131 19.19 0.64 -0.63
CA ILE A 131 19.03 1.48 -1.82
C ILE A 131 18.79 2.95 -1.43
N GLY A 132 18.02 3.19 -0.38
CA GLY A 132 17.69 4.52 0.09
C GLY A 132 18.93 5.35 0.47
N GLY A 133 19.96 4.73 1.07
CA GLY A 133 21.20 5.41 1.43
C GLY A 133 21.84 6.19 0.27
N PRO A 134 22.20 5.55 -0.84
CA PRO A 134 22.76 6.22 -2.02
C PRO A 134 21.73 7.02 -2.81
N VAL A 135 20.51 6.51 -3.01
CA VAL A 135 19.50 7.10 -3.89
C VAL A 135 18.94 8.41 -3.34
N LEU A 136 18.79 8.53 -2.01
CA LEU A 136 18.26 9.73 -1.38
C LEU A 136 19.27 10.91 -1.30
N LYS A 137 20.50 10.70 -1.73
CA LYS A 137 21.46 11.80 -1.98
C LYS A 137 21.14 12.53 -3.29
N LEU A 138 20.39 11.90 -4.18
CA LEU A 138 19.93 12.51 -5.43
C LEU A 138 18.76 13.45 -5.13
N LYS A 139 18.71 14.60 -5.81
CA LYS A 139 17.65 15.59 -5.65
C LYS A 139 16.73 15.59 -6.88
N GLY A 140 15.45 15.89 -6.68
CA GLY A 140 14.47 16.13 -7.75
C GLY A 140 14.27 14.94 -8.70
N HIS A 141 14.41 15.17 -9.98
CA HIS A 141 14.15 14.17 -11.04
C HIS A 141 15.07 12.96 -11.01
N TYR A 142 16.32 13.12 -10.55
CA TYR A 142 17.28 12.02 -10.46
C TYR A 142 16.83 10.96 -9.43
N LEU A 143 16.19 11.38 -8.34
CA LEU A 143 15.62 10.47 -7.36
C LEU A 143 14.48 9.64 -7.98
N ALA A 144 13.59 10.28 -8.73
CA ALA A 144 12.48 9.59 -9.41
C ALA A 144 13.01 8.57 -10.44
N MET A 145 14.04 8.93 -11.23
CA MET A 145 14.69 8.03 -12.19
C MET A 145 15.35 6.84 -11.50
N ALA A 146 16.05 7.05 -10.39
CA ALA A 146 16.71 5.97 -9.65
C ALA A 146 15.69 4.98 -9.06
N THR A 147 14.58 5.48 -8.50
CA THR A 147 13.51 4.63 -7.97
C THR A 147 12.73 3.92 -9.08
N LEU A 148 12.57 4.54 -10.26
CA LEU A 148 12.03 3.90 -11.45
C LEU A 148 12.94 2.74 -11.90
N GLY A 149 14.25 2.98 -12.00
CA GLY A 149 15.24 1.95 -12.34
C GLY A 149 15.18 0.77 -11.38
N PHE A 150 15.07 1.03 -10.07
CA PHE A 150 14.84 -0.02 -9.07
C PHE A 150 13.57 -0.82 -9.36
N GLY A 151 12.44 -0.15 -9.65
CA GLY A 151 11.18 -0.82 -9.99
C GLY A 151 11.32 -1.73 -11.21
N ILE A 152 12.03 -1.27 -12.27
CA ILE A 152 12.31 -2.05 -13.48
C ILE A 152 13.20 -3.27 -13.14
N ILE A 153 14.22 -3.10 -12.32
CA ILE A 153 15.09 -4.22 -11.89
C ILE A 153 14.27 -5.30 -11.19
N VAL A 154 13.44 -4.91 -10.20
CA VAL A 154 12.58 -5.88 -9.50
C VAL A 154 11.62 -6.58 -10.47
N TYR A 155 10.98 -5.82 -11.36
CA TYR A 155 10.09 -6.39 -12.38
C TYR A 155 10.81 -7.40 -13.28
N ARG A 156 12.04 -7.10 -13.73
CA ARG A 156 12.86 -8.01 -14.55
C ARG A 156 13.33 -9.24 -13.79
N ILE A 157 13.69 -9.11 -12.51
CA ILE A 157 14.02 -10.25 -11.64
C ILE A 157 12.81 -11.18 -11.50
N VAL A 158 11.62 -10.63 -11.26
CA VAL A 158 10.39 -11.42 -11.16
C VAL A 158 10.09 -12.17 -12.45
N LEU A 159 10.19 -11.52 -13.60
CA LEU A 159 9.92 -12.15 -14.91
C LEU A 159 10.98 -13.17 -15.32
N GLY A 160 12.23 -12.99 -14.91
CA GLY A 160 13.34 -13.84 -15.33
C GLY A 160 13.68 -14.98 -14.38
N THR A 161 13.02 -15.09 -13.22
CA THR A 161 13.36 -16.07 -12.18
C THR A 161 12.28 -17.14 -12.08
N GLU A 162 12.60 -18.38 -12.44
CA GLU A 162 11.68 -19.53 -12.37
C GLU A 162 11.19 -19.83 -10.96
N LEU A 163 12.02 -19.57 -9.93
CA LEU A 163 11.66 -19.78 -8.51
C LEU A 163 10.45 -18.95 -8.08
N VAL A 164 10.20 -17.81 -8.72
CA VAL A 164 9.05 -16.95 -8.45
C VAL A 164 7.95 -17.09 -9.51
N GLY A 165 8.01 -18.15 -10.31
CA GLY A 165 7.01 -18.47 -11.34
C GLY A 165 7.15 -17.68 -12.64
N ALA A 166 8.22 -16.91 -12.83
CA ALA A 166 8.50 -16.12 -14.04
C ALA A 166 7.26 -15.36 -14.56
N ALA A 167 6.86 -15.59 -15.81
CA ALA A 167 5.72 -14.93 -16.43
C ALA A 167 4.36 -15.34 -15.83
N ASP A 168 4.25 -16.54 -15.29
CA ASP A 168 3.01 -17.06 -14.73
C ASP A 168 2.73 -16.52 -13.32
N GLY A 169 3.78 -16.24 -12.55
CA GLY A 169 3.68 -15.84 -11.13
C GLY A 169 3.54 -17.03 -10.18
N ILE A 170 3.22 -16.75 -8.92
CA ILE A 170 3.05 -17.77 -7.86
C ILE A 170 1.56 -17.90 -7.54
N TYR A 171 1.05 -19.12 -7.58
CA TYR A 171 -0.32 -19.48 -7.23
C TYR A 171 -0.34 -20.43 -6.02
N ASP A 172 -1.55 -20.77 -5.56
CA ASP A 172 -1.80 -21.64 -4.41
C ASP A 172 -1.18 -21.13 -3.09
N VAL A 173 -1.12 -19.81 -2.94
CA VAL A 173 -0.68 -19.18 -1.71
C VAL A 173 -1.72 -19.42 -0.61
N PRO A 174 -1.34 -19.99 0.55
CA PRO A 174 -2.28 -20.33 1.61
C PRO A 174 -2.95 -19.09 2.22
N ALA A 175 -4.12 -19.29 2.82
CA ALA A 175 -4.74 -18.26 3.64
C ALA A 175 -3.83 -17.82 4.78
N PHE A 176 -3.81 -16.52 5.10
CA PHE A 176 -3.01 -15.97 6.19
C PHE A 176 -3.82 -15.99 7.49
N PRO A 177 -3.53 -16.86 8.47
CA PRO A 177 -4.22 -16.90 9.75
C PRO A 177 -3.74 -15.72 10.62
N LEU A 178 -4.60 -14.71 10.81
CA LEU A 178 -4.31 -13.59 11.70
C LEU A 178 -4.53 -13.96 13.16
N LEU A 179 -5.70 -14.56 13.45
CA LEU A 179 -6.14 -14.99 14.77
C LEU A 179 -6.92 -16.32 14.61
N PRO A 180 -7.10 -17.10 15.68
CA PRO A 180 -7.99 -18.26 15.64
C PRO A 180 -9.37 -17.85 15.12
N GLY A 181 -9.78 -18.42 13.97
CA GLY A 181 -11.05 -18.09 13.32
C GLY A 181 -11.00 -16.90 12.35
N ILE A 182 -9.94 -16.11 12.27
CA ILE A 182 -9.79 -14.97 11.37
C ILE A 182 -8.61 -15.22 10.42
N ALA A 183 -8.89 -15.41 9.13
CA ALA A 183 -7.87 -15.62 8.12
C ALA A 183 -8.08 -14.73 6.89
N VAL A 184 -7.00 -14.15 6.36
CA VAL A 184 -7.01 -13.44 5.10
C VAL A 184 -7.03 -14.46 3.97
N SER A 185 -8.13 -14.50 3.22
CA SER A 185 -8.28 -15.38 2.06
C SER A 185 -9.41 -14.91 1.15
N GLY A 186 -9.31 -15.21 -0.15
CA GLY A 186 -10.34 -14.87 -1.14
C GLY A 186 -11.62 -15.74 -1.09
N LYS A 187 -11.77 -16.63 -0.09
CA LYS A 187 -12.95 -17.48 0.04
C LYS A 187 -14.21 -16.64 0.21
N SER A 188 -15.24 -16.97 -0.57
CA SER A 188 -16.52 -16.23 -0.57
C SER A 188 -17.21 -16.22 0.80
N SER A 189 -17.08 -17.30 1.59
CA SER A 189 -17.64 -17.42 2.94
C SER A 189 -17.01 -16.43 3.95
N LEU A 190 -15.77 -16.00 3.71
CA LEU A 190 -15.02 -15.10 4.59
C LEU A 190 -14.96 -13.65 4.07
N ARG A 191 -15.73 -13.33 3.03
CA ARG A 191 -15.65 -12.03 2.32
C ARG A 191 -15.89 -10.83 3.23
N VAL A 192 -16.94 -10.87 4.05
CA VAL A 192 -17.27 -9.78 5.00
C VAL A 192 -16.18 -9.63 6.04
N MET A 193 -15.68 -10.74 6.57
CA MET A 193 -14.58 -10.72 7.55
C MET A 193 -13.32 -10.12 6.94
N ASN A 194 -12.93 -10.54 5.74
CA ASN A 194 -11.76 -10.00 5.05
C ASN A 194 -11.90 -8.50 4.72
N TYR A 195 -13.10 -8.04 4.43
CA TYR A 195 -13.38 -6.62 4.26
C TYR A 195 -13.04 -5.83 5.52
N TYR A 196 -13.54 -6.25 6.68
CA TYR A 196 -13.22 -5.57 7.95
C TYR A 196 -11.74 -5.68 8.34
N VAL A 197 -11.10 -6.81 8.05
CA VAL A 197 -9.65 -6.99 8.29
C VAL A 197 -8.86 -6.01 7.45
N ALA A 198 -9.13 -5.91 6.14
CA ALA A 198 -8.41 -5.00 5.25
C ALA A 198 -8.58 -3.52 5.67
N TRP A 199 -9.82 -3.11 5.95
CA TRP A 199 -10.08 -1.74 6.43
C TRP A 199 -9.53 -1.50 7.83
N GLY A 200 -9.45 -2.51 8.67
CA GLY A 200 -8.75 -2.48 9.96
C GLY A 200 -7.27 -2.13 9.79
N PHE A 201 -6.57 -2.77 8.84
CA PHE A 201 -5.18 -2.42 8.51
C PHE A 201 -5.04 -0.99 7.97
N VAL A 202 -5.97 -0.53 7.12
CA VAL A 202 -5.98 0.86 6.63
C VAL A 202 -6.17 1.84 7.78
N ILE A 203 -7.10 1.59 8.69
CA ILE A 203 -7.35 2.44 9.86
C ILE A 203 -6.11 2.48 10.77
N LEU A 204 -5.49 1.34 11.06
CA LEU A 204 -4.26 1.26 11.85
C LEU A 204 -3.12 2.03 11.18
N GLY A 205 -2.94 1.83 9.87
CA GLY A 205 -1.97 2.57 9.07
C GLY A 205 -2.22 4.07 9.10
N MET A 206 -3.48 4.50 8.95
CA MET A 206 -3.87 5.91 8.99
C MET A 206 -3.59 6.54 10.35
N VAL A 207 -3.95 5.85 11.46
CA VAL A 207 -3.64 6.29 12.83
C VAL A 207 -2.14 6.46 13.03
N PHE A 208 -1.35 5.48 12.59
CA PHE A 208 0.11 5.52 12.67
C PHE A 208 0.67 6.72 11.91
N LEU A 209 0.27 6.92 10.64
CA LEU A 209 0.76 8.01 9.81
C LEU A 209 0.30 9.39 10.31
N MET A 210 -0.93 9.53 10.79
CA MET A 210 -1.42 10.77 11.40
C MET A 210 -0.63 11.14 12.65
N ASN A 211 -0.28 10.16 13.48
CA ASN A 211 0.56 10.38 14.66
C ASN A 211 2.00 10.73 14.25
N LEU A 212 2.54 10.06 13.23
CA LEU A 212 3.87 10.33 12.69
C LEU A 212 3.98 11.77 12.16
N VAL A 213 2.99 12.23 11.39
CA VAL A 213 2.94 13.61 10.87
C VAL A 213 2.91 14.66 11.99
N ARG A 214 2.26 14.39 13.11
CA ARG A 214 2.19 15.30 14.27
C ARG A 214 3.38 15.20 15.21
N SER A 215 4.23 14.20 15.05
CA SER A 215 5.42 13.97 15.88
C SER A 215 6.54 14.98 15.57
N ARG A 216 7.64 14.86 16.30
CA ARG A 216 8.89 15.61 15.97
C ARG A 216 9.39 15.29 14.57
N VAL A 217 9.21 14.02 14.13
CA VAL A 217 9.59 13.58 12.78
C VAL A 217 8.78 14.32 11.72
N GLY A 218 7.47 14.43 11.88
CA GLY A 218 6.60 15.13 10.93
C GLY A 218 6.93 16.61 10.79
N ARG A 219 7.29 17.28 11.90
CA ARG A 219 7.73 18.70 11.86
C ARG A 219 9.05 18.86 11.11
N ALA A 220 10.03 17.96 11.35
CA ALA A 220 11.28 17.96 10.61
C ALA A 220 11.07 17.74 9.11
N LEU A 221 10.15 16.81 8.73
CA LEU A 221 9.80 16.57 7.33
C LEU A 221 9.17 17.81 6.67
N ALA A 222 8.27 18.49 7.37
CA ALA A 222 7.64 19.72 6.86
C ALA A 222 8.70 20.82 6.61
N SER A 223 9.70 20.95 7.48
CA SER A 223 10.84 21.88 7.27
C SER A 223 11.67 21.47 6.05
N ILE A 224 11.95 20.17 5.88
CA ILE A 224 12.71 19.63 4.75
C ILE A 224 11.96 19.88 3.43
N HIS A 225 10.64 19.66 3.43
CA HIS A 225 9.80 19.86 2.26
C HIS A 225 9.75 21.32 1.82
N GLY A 226 9.73 22.25 2.78
CA GLY A 226 9.71 23.70 2.52
C GLY A 226 11.03 24.23 1.95
N ALA A 227 12.14 23.91 2.60
CA ALA A 227 13.50 24.32 2.18
C ALA A 227 14.55 23.38 2.80
N GLU A 228 15.03 22.41 2.02
CA GLU A 228 15.97 21.40 2.50
C GLU A 228 17.27 21.99 3.02
N ASP A 229 17.87 22.91 2.24
CA ASP A 229 19.15 23.54 2.59
C ASP A 229 19.02 24.41 3.84
N ALA A 230 17.90 25.10 4.04
CA ALA A 230 17.63 25.85 5.26
C ALA A 230 17.42 24.94 6.48
N ALA A 231 16.72 23.80 6.30
CA ALA A 231 16.54 22.82 7.36
C ALA A 231 17.88 22.22 7.81
N GLU A 232 18.79 21.95 6.86
CA GLU A 232 20.13 21.45 7.13
C GLU A 232 20.99 22.49 7.87
N ALA A 233 20.93 23.76 7.47
CA ALA A 233 21.59 24.86 8.16
C ALA A 233 21.11 25.04 9.61
N MET A 234 19.87 24.69 9.91
CA MET A 234 19.30 24.67 11.26
C MET A 234 19.63 23.38 12.06
N GLY A 235 20.52 22.53 11.54
CA GLY A 235 20.98 21.31 12.20
C GLY A 235 20.05 20.11 12.08
N ILE A 236 19.06 20.12 11.17
CA ILE A 236 18.19 18.96 10.93
C ILE A 236 18.93 17.99 10.00
N PRO A 237 19.20 16.72 10.41
CA PRO A 237 19.86 15.73 9.57
C PRO A 237 18.92 15.21 8.48
N THR A 238 18.77 15.99 7.39
CA THR A 238 17.79 15.80 6.32
C THR A 238 17.83 14.40 5.72
N ALA A 239 19.03 13.90 5.37
CA ALA A 239 19.23 12.57 4.80
C ALA A 239 18.69 11.45 5.70
N ARG A 240 18.86 11.55 7.03
CA ARG A 240 18.36 10.52 7.97
C ARG A 240 16.83 10.52 8.05
N TYR A 241 16.19 11.69 8.04
CA TYR A 241 14.72 11.78 8.05
C TYR A 241 14.12 11.28 6.75
N LYS A 242 14.69 11.64 5.61
CA LYS A 242 14.30 11.15 4.29
C LYS A 242 14.38 9.63 4.22
N LEU A 243 15.50 9.04 4.66
CA LEU A 243 15.70 7.59 4.67
C LEU A 243 14.66 6.88 5.56
N LYS A 244 14.42 7.39 6.77
CA LYS A 244 13.40 6.81 7.67
C LYS A 244 12.02 6.76 7.03
N ILE A 245 11.60 7.84 6.37
CA ILE A 245 10.29 7.90 5.72
C ILE A 245 10.23 7.00 4.49
N PHE A 246 11.31 6.94 3.71
CA PHE A 246 11.40 6.02 2.58
C PHE A 246 11.23 4.56 3.01
N VAL A 247 11.91 4.16 4.09
CA VAL A 247 11.80 2.81 4.67
C VAL A 247 10.39 2.54 5.21
N VAL A 248 9.77 3.50 5.90
CA VAL A 248 8.38 3.37 6.37
C VAL A 248 7.42 3.20 5.19
N SER A 249 7.58 4.01 4.14
CA SER A 249 6.74 3.90 2.94
C SER A 249 6.89 2.55 2.23
N ALA A 250 8.13 2.04 2.11
CA ALA A 250 8.42 0.72 1.59
C ALA A 250 7.81 -0.42 2.45
N ALA A 251 7.85 -0.28 3.78
CA ALA A 251 7.22 -1.23 4.69
C ALA A 251 5.69 -1.29 4.49
N PHE A 252 5.02 -0.15 4.31
CA PHE A 252 3.59 -0.10 3.97
C PHE A 252 3.29 -0.82 2.67
N ALA A 253 4.11 -0.59 1.63
CA ALA A 253 3.97 -1.27 0.34
C ALA A 253 4.17 -2.79 0.48
N ALA A 254 5.18 -3.23 1.23
CA ALA A 254 5.45 -4.65 1.45
C ALA A 254 4.33 -5.35 2.23
N VAL A 255 3.82 -4.74 3.30
CA VAL A 255 2.68 -5.27 4.07
C VAL A 255 1.45 -5.40 3.18
N ALA A 256 1.16 -4.39 2.37
CA ALA A 256 0.05 -4.45 1.41
C ALA A 256 0.25 -5.58 0.39
N GLY A 257 1.48 -5.78 -0.11
CA GLY A 257 1.84 -6.87 -1.01
C GLY A 257 1.61 -8.24 -0.38
N VAL A 258 2.07 -8.47 0.84
CA VAL A 258 1.84 -9.72 1.58
C VAL A 258 0.34 -9.99 1.73
N LEU A 259 -0.41 -9.03 2.26
CA LEU A 259 -1.84 -9.21 2.55
C LEU A 259 -2.66 -9.44 1.28
N LEU A 260 -2.39 -8.69 0.21
CA LEU A 260 -3.10 -8.87 -1.06
C LEU A 260 -2.77 -10.23 -1.71
N THR A 261 -1.52 -10.67 -1.63
CA THR A 261 -1.08 -11.97 -2.16
C THR A 261 -1.81 -13.13 -1.48
N HIS A 262 -1.89 -13.12 -0.16
CA HIS A 262 -2.64 -14.14 0.60
C HIS A 262 -4.16 -14.02 0.40
N TYR A 263 -4.66 -12.80 0.18
CA TYR A 263 -6.07 -12.59 -0.14
C TYR A 263 -6.44 -13.15 -1.50
N ASN A 264 -5.62 -12.88 -2.53
CA ASN A 264 -5.86 -13.38 -3.90
C ASN A 264 -5.49 -14.87 -4.07
N GLY A 265 -4.74 -15.45 -3.13
CA GLY A 265 -4.18 -16.79 -3.27
C GLY A 265 -3.07 -16.89 -4.31
N GLY A 266 -2.47 -15.76 -4.69
CA GLY A 266 -1.38 -15.69 -5.65
C GLY A 266 -0.93 -14.27 -5.97
N ILE A 267 0.18 -14.15 -6.70
CA ILE A 267 0.73 -12.89 -7.18
C ILE A 267 1.32 -13.07 -8.58
N GLY A 268 0.97 -12.16 -9.50
CA GLY A 268 1.50 -12.13 -10.85
C GLY A 268 2.48 -10.98 -11.10
N PRO A 269 3.30 -11.05 -12.17
CA PRO A 269 4.30 -10.03 -12.51
C PRO A 269 3.73 -8.63 -12.73
N SER A 270 2.46 -8.54 -13.14
CA SER A 270 1.75 -7.26 -13.34
C SER A 270 1.77 -6.37 -12.11
N GLU A 271 1.80 -6.96 -10.90
CA GLU A 271 1.84 -6.21 -9.63
C GLU A 271 3.18 -5.49 -9.39
N SER A 272 4.27 -5.92 -10.02
CA SER A 272 5.59 -5.28 -9.97
C SER A 272 5.83 -4.29 -11.12
N SER A 273 4.87 -4.08 -12.01
CA SER A 273 5.03 -3.26 -13.21
C SER A 273 5.26 -1.78 -12.88
N VAL A 274 5.99 -1.10 -13.76
CA VAL A 274 6.20 0.36 -13.67
C VAL A 274 4.86 1.10 -13.69
N MET A 275 3.91 0.63 -14.50
CA MET A 275 2.58 1.24 -14.63
C MET A 275 1.82 1.24 -13.30
N LYS A 276 1.94 0.18 -12.48
CA LYS A 276 1.40 0.16 -11.10
C LYS A 276 2.02 1.25 -10.22
N SER A 277 3.35 1.45 -10.29
CA SER A 277 4.02 2.53 -9.54
C SER A 277 3.54 3.92 -9.97
N VAL A 278 3.40 4.14 -11.28
CA VAL A 278 2.87 5.40 -11.85
C VAL A 278 1.43 5.62 -11.37
N ARG A 279 0.60 4.57 -11.36
CA ARG A 279 -0.78 4.62 -10.86
C ARG A 279 -0.84 5.05 -9.39
N TYR A 280 -0.01 4.48 -8.52
CA TYR A 280 0.04 4.88 -7.11
C TYR A 280 0.43 6.35 -6.95
N LEU A 281 1.42 6.82 -7.71
CA LEU A 281 1.84 8.22 -7.70
C LEU A 281 0.73 9.14 -8.21
N ALA A 282 0.05 8.77 -9.30
CA ALA A 282 -1.08 9.51 -9.84
C ALA A 282 -2.19 9.67 -8.79
N ILE A 283 -2.57 8.59 -8.10
CA ILE A 283 -3.59 8.63 -7.05
C ILE A 283 -3.20 9.59 -5.91
N VAL A 284 -1.91 9.59 -5.49
CA VAL A 284 -1.42 10.53 -4.47
C VAL A 284 -1.50 11.97 -4.97
N ALA A 285 -1.11 12.23 -6.22
CA ALA A 285 -1.17 13.56 -6.81
C ALA A 285 -2.62 14.09 -6.89
N ILE A 286 -3.56 13.23 -7.30
CA ILE A 286 -5.01 13.54 -7.37
C ILE A 286 -5.58 13.86 -5.98
N GLY A 287 -5.26 13.01 -5.00
CA GLY A 287 -5.75 13.14 -3.64
C GLY A 287 -5.19 14.34 -2.87
N GLY A 288 -4.12 14.95 -3.42
CA GLY A 288 -3.37 16.04 -2.80
C GLY A 288 -2.15 15.52 -2.04
N MET A 289 -0.96 15.95 -2.48
CA MET A 289 0.33 15.39 -2.05
C MET A 289 0.55 15.39 -0.53
N ALA A 290 0.01 16.31 0.24
CA ALA A 290 0.17 16.34 1.70
C ALA A 290 -1.14 16.06 2.45
N ASN A 291 -2.10 15.42 1.80
CA ASN A 291 -3.41 15.15 2.36
C ASN A 291 -3.70 13.65 2.44
N LEU A 292 -3.44 13.03 3.60
CA LEU A 292 -3.66 11.60 3.84
C LEU A 292 -5.11 11.17 3.59
N TRP A 293 -6.10 12.00 3.99
CA TRP A 293 -7.51 11.71 3.75
C TRP A 293 -7.85 11.78 2.28
N GLY A 294 -7.37 12.81 1.58
CA GLY A 294 -7.56 12.94 0.13
C GLY A 294 -6.96 11.78 -0.65
N ALA A 295 -5.72 11.38 -0.32
CA ALA A 295 -5.07 10.24 -0.91
C ALA A 295 -5.85 8.93 -0.67
N LEU A 296 -6.37 8.72 0.56
CA LEU A 296 -7.17 7.54 0.91
C LEU A 296 -8.48 7.48 0.11
N PHE A 297 -9.26 8.59 0.07
CA PHE A 297 -10.52 8.62 -0.66
C PHE A 297 -10.34 8.44 -2.16
N MET A 298 -9.34 9.12 -2.75
CA MET A 298 -9.05 8.96 -4.18
C MET A 298 -8.52 7.56 -4.50
N SER A 299 -7.72 6.97 -3.61
CA SER A 299 -7.28 5.59 -3.74
C SER A 299 -8.45 4.61 -3.74
N LEU A 300 -9.40 4.79 -2.81
CA LEU A 300 -10.60 3.96 -2.77
C LEU A 300 -11.40 4.07 -4.07
N ILE A 301 -11.69 5.28 -4.51
CA ILE A 301 -12.54 5.53 -5.70
C ILE A 301 -11.85 4.97 -6.95
N LEU A 302 -10.60 5.37 -7.23
CA LEU A 302 -9.93 5.02 -8.47
C LEU A 302 -9.57 3.53 -8.55
N ASN A 303 -9.10 2.92 -7.46
CA ASN A 303 -8.85 1.48 -7.46
C ASN A 303 -10.15 0.68 -7.57
N TYR A 304 -11.23 1.12 -6.91
CA TYR A 304 -12.52 0.45 -7.05
C TYR A 304 -13.07 0.52 -8.48
N LEU A 305 -13.00 1.68 -9.14
CA LEU A 305 -13.45 1.86 -10.53
C LEU A 305 -12.61 1.01 -11.50
N SER A 306 -11.29 0.99 -11.32
CA SER A 306 -10.36 0.16 -12.09
C SER A 306 -10.65 -1.33 -11.91
N LEU A 307 -10.74 -1.82 -10.67
CA LEU A 307 -11.04 -3.22 -10.36
C LEU A 307 -12.45 -3.66 -10.81
N ARG A 308 -13.35 -2.71 -10.98
CA ARG A 308 -14.68 -2.94 -11.53
C ARG A 308 -14.69 -3.09 -13.05
N GLY A 309 -13.58 -2.72 -13.71
CA GLY A 309 -13.46 -2.78 -15.15
C GLY A 309 -14.15 -1.62 -15.89
N TYR A 310 -14.51 -0.51 -15.21
CA TYR A 310 -15.13 0.63 -15.88
C TYR A 310 -14.23 1.24 -16.96
N PHE A 311 -12.92 1.12 -16.82
CA PHE A 311 -11.95 1.64 -17.78
C PHE A 311 -11.54 0.59 -18.84
N GLY A 312 -11.94 -0.68 -18.67
CA GLY A 312 -11.65 -1.78 -19.59
C GLY A 312 -10.15 -1.91 -19.89
N SER A 313 -9.80 -2.10 -21.18
CA SER A 313 -8.41 -2.17 -21.63
C SER A 313 -7.68 -0.83 -21.60
N PHE A 314 -8.39 0.30 -21.40
CA PHE A 314 -7.82 1.64 -21.37
C PHE A 314 -7.46 2.11 -19.95
N ASP A 315 -7.45 1.22 -18.96
CA ASP A 315 -7.21 1.54 -17.55
C ASP A 315 -5.94 2.40 -17.36
N ASP A 316 -4.81 1.97 -17.92
CA ASP A 316 -3.54 2.70 -17.83
C ASP A 316 -3.57 4.05 -18.57
N ALA A 317 -4.26 4.13 -19.71
CA ALA A 317 -4.42 5.37 -20.48
C ALA A 317 -5.26 6.39 -19.69
N VAL A 318 -6.34 5.95 -19.05
CA VAL A 318 -7.18 6.81 -18.18
C VAL A 318 -6.38 7.39 -17.03
N PHE A 319 -5.57 6.57 -16.34
CA PHE A 319 -4.68 7.07 -15.28
C PHE A 319 -3.64 8.05 -15.81
N GLY A 320 -3.08 7.81 -17.02
CA GLY A 320 -2.16 8.73 -17.68
C GLY A 320 -2.80 10.08 -18.00
N VAL A 321 -4.00 10.08 -18.59
CA VAL A 321 -4.76 11.30 -18.90
C VAL A 321 -5.10 12.07 -17.63
N ILE A 322 -5.59 11.38 -16.59
CA ILE A 322 -5.88 12.00 -15.30
C ILE A 322 -4.63 12.66 -14.71
N LEU A 323 -3.47 11.98 -14.77
CA LEU A 323 -2.21 12.54 -14.29
C LEU A 323 -1.84 13.83 -15.03
N ILE A 324 -1.93 13.83 -16.38
CA ILE A 324 -1.66 15.00 -17.21
C ILE A 324 -2.59 16.16 -16.85
N LEU A 325 -3.90 15.90 -16.77
CA LEU A 325 -4.89 16.93 -16.43
C LEU A 325 -4.61 17.55 -15.07
N ILE A 326 -4.22 16.74 -14.07
CA ILE A 326 -3.93 17.24 -12.72
C ILE A 326 -2.64 18.06 -12.72
N MET A 327 -1.60 17.61 -13.42
CA MET A 327 -0.37 18.39 -13.54
C MET A 327 -0.60 19.74 -14.23
N LEU A 328 -1.53 19.81 -15.20
CA LEU A 328 -1.86 21.05 -15.91
C LEU A 328 -2.76 21.99 -15.10
N PHE A 329 -3.78 21.46 -14.44
CA PHE A 329 -4.85 22.29 -13.86
C PHE A 329 -4.86 22.33 -12.32
N ALA A 330 -4.28 21.34 -11.65
CA ALA A 330 -4.35 21.18 -10.20
C ALA A 330 -3.06 20.64 -9.60
N HIS A 331 -1.93 21.28 -9.92
CA HIS A 331 -0.59 20.86 -9.47
C HIS A 331 -0.42 20.74 -7.93
N GLU A 332 -1.37 21.30 -7.14
CA GLU A 332 -1.41 21.14 -5.68
C GLU A 332 -2.47 20.10 -5.22
N GLY A 333 -3.13 19.37 -6.15
CA GLY A 333 -4.16 18.37 -5.91
C GLY A 333 -5.59 18.93 -5.87
N LEU A 334 -6.57 18.06 -6.21
CA LEU A 334 -7.99 18.45 -6.28
C LEU A 334 -8.64 18.73 -4.93
N LEU A 335 -8.14 18.14 -3.82
CA LEU A 335 -8.73 18.24 -2.48
C LEU A 335 -7.96 19.21 -1.57
N ARG A 336 -7.65 20.41 -2.09
CA ARG A 336 -7.00 21.47 -1.31
C ARG A 336 -7.96 21.98 -0.21
N ARG A 337 -7.44 22.19 1.03
CA ARG A 337 -8.19 22.77 2.14
C ARG A 337 -8.89 24.09 1.78
N GLN A 338 -8.28 24.91 0.95
CA GLN A 338 -8.84 26.21 0.52
C GLN A 338 -10.10 26.06 -0.35
N LEU A 339 -10.18 25.02 -1.21
CA LEU A 339 -11.40 24.73 -2.00
C LEU A 339 -12.55 24.29 -1.10
N LEU A 340 -12.28 23.47 -0.10
CA LEU A 340 -13.27 23.06 0.90
C LEU A 340 -13.77 24.24 1.74
N ASP A 341 -12.88 25.18 2.10
CA ASP A 341 -13.25 26.39 2.84
C ASP A 341 -14.03 27.39 1.96
N GLN A 342 -13.70 27.48 0.67
CA GLN A 342 -14.47 28.28 -0.30
C GLN A 342 -15.87 27.70 -0.55
N ILE A 343 -15.98 26.37 -0.71
CA ILE A 343 -17.29 25.70 -0.86
C ILE A 343 -18.11 25.86 0.43
N ARG A 344 -17.49 25.71 1.59
CA ARG A 344 -18.12 25.90 2.89
C ARG A 344 -18.58 27.36 3.10
N GLY A 345 -17.76 28.32 2.69
CA GLY A 345 -18.10 29.72 2.70
C GLY A 345 -19.22 30.08 1.72
N ALA A 346 -19.26 29.45 0.54
CA ALA A 346 -20.32 29.64 -0.45
C ALA A 346 -21.66 29.01 0.00
N VAL A 347 -21.61 27.85 0.67
CA VAL A 347 -22.80 27.19 1.23
C VAL A 347 -23.37 27.99 2.41
N ILE A 348 -22.51 28.53 3.28
CA ILE A 348 -22.94 29.37 4.42
C ILE A 348 -23.53 30.71 3.94
N ARG A 349 -22.98 31.30 2.86
CA ARG A 349 -23.56 32.53 2.25
C ARG A 349 -24.91 32.31 1.58
N ARG A 350 -25.19 31.10 1.05
CA ARG A 350 -26.50 30.74 0.49
C ARG A 350 -27.55 30.37 1.53
N GLY A 351 -27.15 29.98 2.74
CA GLY A 351 -28.06 29.66 3.84
C GLY A 351 -28.43 30.87 4.75
N GLY A 352 -27.82 32.04 4.52
CA GLY A 352 -28.03 33.25 5.33
C GLY A 352 -28.77 34.40 4.62
N GLY A 353 -29.38 34.15 3.50
CA GLY A 353 -30.18 35.11 2.79
C GLY A 353 -31.62 34.64 2.75
N ASP A 354 -32.42 35.04 3.73
CA ASP A 354 -33.83 35.34 3.70
C ASP A 354 -34.33 35.48 5.15
N ASP A 355 -34.23 36.71 5.66
CA ASP A 355 -35.25 37.25 6.56
C ASP A 355 -35.37 38.75 6.30
N PRO A 356 -36.57 39.24 6.04
CA PRO A 356 -36.88 40.67 5.73
C PRO A 356 -36.83 41.58 6.96
#